data_acd6333ebf5a379baa926f8b50e7a303
#
_entry.id   acd6333ebf5a379baa926f8b50e7a303
#
_cell.length_a   1.000
_cell.length_b   1.000
_cell.length_c   1.000
_cell.angle_alpha   90.00
_cell.angle_beta   90.00
_cell.angle_gamma   90.00
#
_symmetry.space_group_name_H-M   'P 1'
#
loop_
_entity.id
_entity.type
_entity.pdbx_description
1 polymer ?
#
loop_
_entity_poly.entity_id
_entity_poly.type
_entity_poly.pdbx_seq_one_letter_code
_entity_poly.pdbx_strand_id
1 'polypeptide(L)'
;MSFTKQLAAEVASRRTFAIISHPDAGKTTITEKLLLWGKAIQVAGSVKSRKSDRHAASDWMAMEQQRGISITTSVMQFPYRDATINLLDTPGHEDFSEDTYRTLTAVDSALMVIDAAKGVEDRTVKLMEVCRLRDT
;
A
#
# COMPACT_ATOMS: atom_id res chain seq x y z
N MET A 1 -15.37 7.96 -30.90
CA MET A 1 -15.67 8.43 -29.52
C MET A 1 -14.87 9.71 -29.29
N SER A 2 -15.49 10.74 -28.70
CA SER A 2 -14.74 11.97 -28.44
C SER A 2 -13.70 11.76 -27.32
N PHE A 3 -12.58 12.47 -27.41
CA PHE A 3 -11.50 12.44 -26.40
C PHE A 3 -12.04 12.60 -24.96
N THR A 4 -13.01 13.51 -24.76
CA THR A 4 -13.63 13.76 -23.46
C THR A 4 -14.36 12.52 -22.90
N LYS A 5 -15.04 11.75 -23.75
CA LYS A 5 -15.74 10.52 -23.33
C LYS A 5 -14.74 9.42 -22.98
N GLN A 6 -13.66 9.30 -23.73
CA GLN A 6 -12.59 8.33 -23.42
C GLN A 6 -11.92 8.68 -22.10
N LEU A 7 -11.58 9.93 -21.90
CA LEU A 7 -10.97 10.40 -20.64
C LEU A 7 -11.87 10.13 -19.44
N ALA A 8 -13.16 10.44 -19.55
CA ALA A 8 -14.13 10.20 -18.48
C ALA A 8 -14.25 8.70 -18.16
N ALA A 9 -14.26 7.83 -19.16
CA ALA A 9 -14.29 6.38 -18.98
C ALA A 9 -13.02 5.85 -18.29
N GLU A 10 -11.84 6.35 -18.69
CA GLU A 10 -10.57 5.99 -18.06
C GLU A 10 -10.53 6.43 -16.59
N VAL A 11 -10.93 7.64 -16.29
CA VAL A 11 -11.00 8.13 -14.90
C VAL A 11 -11.98 7.29 -14.07
N ALA A 12 -13.15 6.99 -14.63
CA ALA A 12 -14.17 6.19 -13.94
C ALA A 12 -13.74 4.74 -13.67
N SER A 13 -12.84 4.19 -14.50
CA SER A 13 -12.34 2.81 -14.34
C SER A 13 -11.22 2.69 -13.31
N ARG A 14 -10.58 3.78 -12.90
CA ARG A 14 -9.44 3.75 -11.99
C ARG A 14 -9.87 3.85 -10.54
N ARG A 15 -9.20 3.08 -9.69
CA ARG A 15 -9.36 3.12 -8.23
C ARG A 15 -7.98 3.18 -7.60
N THR A 16 -7.75 4.20 -6.81
CA THR A 16 -6.46 4.44 -6.16
C THR A 16 -6.64 4.44 -4.65
N PHE A 17 -5.93 3.55 -3.98
CA PHE A 17 -5.93 3.52 -2.52
C PHE A 17 -4.54 3.25 -1.96
N ALA A 18 -4.30 3.72 -0.75
CA ALA A 18 -3.08 3.47 -0.01
C ALA A 18 -3.28 2.39 1.05
N ILE A 19 -2.22 1.64 1.33
CA ILE A 19 -2.15 0.81 2.53
C ILE A 19 -1.24 1.49 3.53
N ILE A 20 -1.75 1.73 4.73
CA ILE A 20 -1.04 2.38 5.82
C ILE A 20 -1.09 1.54 7.08
N SER A 21 -0.06 1.58 7.89
CA SER A 21 -0.02 0.85 9.16
C SER A 21 1.11 1.31 10.07
N HIS A 22 1.02 0.90 11.33
CA HIS A 22 2.18 0.81 12.21
C HIS A 22 3.18 -0.21 11.64
N PRO A 23 4.50 -0.03 11.83
CA PRO A 23 5.49 -1.05 11.46
C PRO A 23 5.15 -2.44 12.03
N ASP A 24 5.41 -3.48 11.24
CA ASP A 24 5.16 -4.89 11.59
C ASP A 24 3.68 -5.28 11.83
N ALA A 25 2.73 -4.45 11.44
CA ALA A 25 1.31 -4.77 11.55
C ALA A 25 0.80 -5.77 10.50
N GLY A 26 1.65 -6.22 9.58
CA GLY A 26 1.29 -7.15 8.52
C GLY A 26 0.92 -6.48 7.19
N LYS A 27 1.23 -5.20 7.03
CA LYS A 27 0.94 -4.42 5.82
C LYS A 27 1.49 -5.09 4.56
N THR A 28 2.77 -5.44 4.56
CA THR A 28 3.43 -6.08 3.42
C THR A 28 2.79 -7.43 3.08
N THR A 29 2.40 -8.19 4.08
CA THR A 29 1.70 -9.47 3.88
C THR A 29 0.36 -9.28 3.19
N ILE A 30 -0.42 -8.28 3.59
CA ILE A 30 -1.70 -7.96 2.94
C ILE A 30 -1.48 -7.47 1.52
N THR A 31 -0.52 -6.60 1.31
CA THR A 31 -0.14 -6.10 -0.03
C THR A 31 0.19 -7.26 -0.97
N GLU A 32 1.01 -8.20 -0.53
CA GLU A 32 1.36 -9.42 -1.28
C GLU A 32 0.12 -10.24 -1.65
N LYS A 33 -0.80 -10.42 -0.71
CA LYS A 33 -2.03 -11.16 -0.96
C LYS A 33 -2.95 -10.46 -1.96
N LEU A 34 -3.05 -9.15 -1.88
CA LEU A 34 -3.82 -8.35 -2.84
C LEU A 34 -3.25 -8.45 -4.26
N LEU A 35 -1.93 -8.35 -4.39
CA LEU A 35 -1.24 -8.49 -5.67
C LEU A 35 -1.41 -9.91 -6.25
N LEU A 36 -1.35 -10.92 -5.40
CA LEU A 36 -1.57 -12.30 -5.81
C LEU A 36 -3.02 -12.52 -6.30
N TRP A 37 -4.00 -11.98 -5.61
CA TRP A 37 -5.40 -12.03 -6.01
C TRP A 37 -5.67 -11.27 -7.31
N GLY A 38 -5.01 -10.13 -7.48
CA GLY A 38 -5.06 -9.35 -8.72
C GLY A 38 -4.27 -9.98 -9.87
N LYS A 39 -3.60 -11.12 -9.63
CA LYS A 39 -2.70 -11.79 -10.59
C LYS A 39 -1.54 -10.90 -11.07
N ALA A 40 -1.21 -9.87 -10.30
CA ALA A 40 -0.07 -9.00 -10.58
C ALA A 40 1.27 -9.69 -10.27
N ILE A 41 1.25 -10.65 -9.34
CA ILE A 41 2.37 -11.53 -9.01
C ILE A 41 1.88 -12.99 -8.99
N GLN A 42 2.80 -13.94 -9.19
CA GLN A 42 2.46 -15.37 -9.22
C GLN A 42 2.70 -16.06 -7.88
N VAL A 43 3.64 -15.57 -7.11
CA VAL A 43 4.04 -16.16 -5.82
C VAL A 43 4.26 -15.06 -4.80
N ALA A 44 3.60 -15.17 -3.66
CA ALA A 44 3.84 -14.27 -2.54
C ALA A 44 5.13 -14.65 -1.80
N GLY A 45 5.91 -13.65 -1.41
CA GLY A 45 7.08 -13.83 -0.54
C GLY A 45 6.69 -13.83 0.94
N SER A 46 7.58 -14.31 1.79
CA SER A 46 7.43 -14.22 3.24
C SER A 46 8.34 -13.14 3.82
N VAL A 47 7.74 -12.13 4.41
CA VAL A 47 8.49 -11.02 5.04
C VAL A 47 9.22 -11.48 6.31
N LYS A 48 8.70 -12.50 6.97
CA LYS A 48 9.22 -12.97 8.27
C LYS A 48 10.27 -14.09 8.17
N SER A 49 10.48 -14.66 7.01
CA SER A 49 11.43 -15.77 6.84
C SER A 49 12.84 -15.24 6.61
N ARG A 50 13.70 -15.43 7.59
CA ARG A 50 15.14 -15.13 7.47
C ARG A 50 15.87 -16.05 6.47
N LYS A 51 15.23 -17.10 5.98
CA LYS A 51 15.82 -18.12 5.10
C LYS A 51 15.26 -18.10 3.68
N SER A 52 14.32 -17.23 3.39
CA SER A 52 13.71 -17.15 2.07
C SER A 52 14.32 -15.98 1.29
N ASP A 53 14.91 -16.26 0.15
CA ASP A 53 15.38 -15.23 -0.80
C ASP A 53 14.23 -14.47 -1.48
N ARG A 54 12.99 -14.74 -1.06
CA ARG A 54 11.78 -14.13 -1.60
C ARG A 54 11.28 -13.08 -0.65
N HIS A 55 11.42 -11.84 -1.05
CA HIS A 55 10.83 -10.69 -0.38
C HIS A 55 9.49 -10.32 -1.01
N ALA A 56 8.71 -9.53 -0.29
CA ALA A 56 7.47 -8.98 -0.81
C ALA A 56 7.71 -8.18 -2.09
N ALA A 57 6.78 -8.26 -3.05
CA ALA A 57 6.91 -7.57 -4.32
C ALA A 57 6.95 -6.04 -4.18
N SER A 58 6.42 -5.50 -3.08
CA SER A 58 6.49 -4.09 -2.73
C SER A 58 7.84 -3.63 -2.20
N ASP A 59 8.72 -4.56 -1.80
CA ASP A 59 10.03 -4.30 -1.18
C ASP A 59 11.15 -4.56 -2.19
N TRP A 60 11.23 -3.77 -3.23
CA TRP A 60 12.20 -3.97 -4.31
C TRP A 60 13.58 -3.37 -4.07
N MET A 61 13.67 -2.38 -3.21
CA MET A 61 14.96 -1.78 -2.88
C MET A 61 15.73 -2.68 -1.92
N ALA A 62 17.01 -2.88 -2.18
CA ALA A 62 17.88 -3.74 -1.36
C ALA A 62 17.83 -3.36 0.13
N MET A 63 17.73 -2.07 0.44
CA MET A 63 17.65 -1.57 1.81
C MET A 63 16.33 -1.97 2.48
N GLU A 64 15.22 -1.92 1.76
CA GLU A 64 13.91 -2.36 2.23
C GLU A 64 13.90 -3.87 2.46
N GLN A 65 14.47 -4.63 1.53
CA GLN A 65 14.60 -6.08 1.65
C GLN A 65 15.44 -6.49 2.87
N GLN A 66 16.55 -5.82 3.13
CA GLN A 66 17.40 -6.11 4.28
C GLN A 66 16.70 -5.86 5.62
N ARG A 67 15.84 -4.85 5.68
CA ARG A 67 15.10 -4.48 6.90
C ARG A 67 13.77 -5.21 7.03
N GLY A 68 13.23 -5.77 5.94
CA GLY A 68 11.90 -6.36 5.88
C GLY A 68 10.79 -5.33 6.05
N ILE A 69 11.08 -4.05 5.81
CA ILE A 69 10.14 -2.93 5.86
C ILE A 69 10.27 -2.07 4.61
N SER A 70 9.16 -1.48 4.16
CA SER A 70 9.16 -0.53 3.06
C SER A 70 9.66 0.83 3.55
N ILE A 71 10.67 1.39 2.87
CA ILE A 71 11.26 2.69 3.20
C ILE A 71 10.64 3.80 2.35
N THR A 72 10.30 3.50 1.09
CA THR A 72 9.69 4.43 0.16
C THR A 72 8.31 3.96 -0.25
N THR A 73 7.46 4.90 -0.67
CA THR A 73 6.17 4.56 -1.25
C THR A 73 6.35 3.85 -2.58
N SER A 74 5.76 2.68 -2.71
CA SER A 74 5.72 1.90 -3.95
C SER A 74 4.34 1.98 -4.57
N VAL A 75 4.28 2.17 -5.88
CA VAL A 75 3.03 2.19 -6.65
C VAL A 75 2.94 0.92 -7.47
N MET A 76 1.86 0.16 -7.29
CA MET A 76 1.59 -1.06 -8.01
C MET A 76 0.25 -0.94 -8.72
N GLN A 77 0.21 -1.32 -9.98
CA GLN A 77 -0.99 -1.25 -10.80
C GLN A 77 -1.36 -2.62 -11.32
N PHE A 78 -2.62 -2.98 -11.23
CA PHE A 78 -3.13 -4.23 -11.77
C PHE A 78 -4.62 -4.13 -12.13
N PRO A 79 -5.09 -4.88 -13.13
CA PRO A 79 -6.51 -4.95 -13.43
C PRO A 79 -7.23 -5.85 -12.42
N TYR A 80 -8.42 -5.46 -12.04
CA TYR A 80 -9.31 -6.29 -11.24
C TYR A 80 -10.76 -6.03 -11.62
N ARG A 81 -11.45 -7.07 -12.13
CA ARG A 81 -12.79 -6.93 -12.72
C ARG A 81 -12.77 -5.85 -13.82
N ASP A 82 -13.67 -4.88 -13.75
CA ASP A 82 -13.79 -3.80 -14.74
C ASP A 82 -12.99 -2.53 -14.35
N ALA A 83 -12.10 -2.65 -13.36
CA ALA A 83 -11.34 -1.51 -12.86
C ALA A 83 -9.82 -1.73 -12.97
N THR A 84 -9.10 -0.64 -13.07
CA THR A 84 -7.65 -0.60 -12.88
C THR A 84 -7.36 -0.13 -11.46
N ILE A 85 -6.73 -0.99 -10.68
CA ILE A 85 -6.36 -0.72 -9.30
C ILE A 85 -4.96 -0.11 -9.25
N ASN A 86 -4.83 1.03 -8.60
CA ASN A 86 -3.56 1.62 -8.23
C ASN A 86 -3.40 1.49 -6.72
N LEU A 87 -2.47 0.66 -6.30
CA LEU A 87 -2.17 0.40 -4.91
C LEU A 87 -0.88 1.12 -4.53
N LEU A 88 -0.98 2.03 -3.56
CA LEU A 88 0.16 2.75 -3.01
C LEU A 88 0.53 2.14 -1.66
N ASP A 89 1.66 1.45 -1.62
CA ASP A 89 2.20 0.88 -0.38
C ASP A 89 3.09 1.91 0.30
N THR A 90 2.63 2.45 1.43
CA THR A 90 3.35 3.48 2.17
C THR A 90 4.40 2.90 3.11
N PRO A 91 5.45 3.68 3.45
CA PRO A 91 6.41 3.25 4.46
C PRO A 91 5.73 3.03 5.82
N GLY A 92 6.08 1.93 6.47
CA GLY A 92 5.64 1.63 7.84
C GLY A 92 6.52 2.20 8.94
N HIS A 93 7.66 2.80 8.60
CA HIS A 93 8.63 3.34 9.56
C HIS A 93 8.19 4.68 10.12
N GLU A 94 8.52 4.95 11.39
CA GLU A 94 8.11 6.20 12.07
C GLU A 94 8.62 7.46 11.40
N ASP A 95 9.84 7.41 10.85
CA ASP A 95 10.50 8.56 10.25
C ASP A 95 9.94 8.96 8.86
N PHE A 96 9.02 8.17 8.32
CA PHE A 96 8.44 8.40 6.98
C PHE A 96 7.01 8.94 7.00
N SER A 97 6.62 9.64 8.07
CA SER A 97 5.28 10.22 8.20
C SER A 97 4.95 11.25 7.12
N GLU A 98 5.95 11.98 6.63
CA GLU A 98 5.78 12.97 5.57
C GLU A 98 5.44 12.30 4.23
N ASP A 99 6.07 11.18 3.90
CA ASP A 99 5.76 10.41 2.69
C ASP A 99 4.34 9.83 2.76
N THR A 100 3.93 9.35 3.92
CA THR A 100 2.55 8.92 4.16
C THR A 100 1.56 10.07 3.92
N TYR A 101 1.87 11.24 4.42
CA TYR A 101 1.06 12.44 4.26
C TYR A 101 0.90 12.83 2.80
N ARG A 102 1.98 12.81 2.03
CA ARG A 102 1.97 13.07 0.59
C ARG A 102 1.18 12.00 -0.17
N THR A 103 1.38 10.74 0.17
CA THR A 103 0.68 9.62 -0.47
C THR A 103 -0.83 9.72 -0.28
N LEU A 104 -1.30 10.06 0.91
CA LEU A 104 -2.71 10.22 1.21
C LEU A 104 -3.37 11.40 0.44
N THR A 105 -2.58 12.33 -0.06
CA THR A 105 -3.07 13.39 -0.95
C THR A 105 -3.45 12.86 -2.34
N ALA A 106 -2.85 11.76 -2.77
CA ALA A 106 -2.98 11.22 -4.12
C ALA A 106 -3.98 10.05 -4.22
N VAL A 107 -4.63 9.67 -3.14
CA VAL A 107 -5.52 8.49 -3.10
C VAL A 107 -6.96 8.87 -2.80
N ASP A 108 -7.88 8.01 -3.23
CA ASP A 108 -9.32 8.14 -2.97
C ASP A 108 -9.70 7.61 -1.59
N SER A 109 -8.94 6.64 -1.09
CA SER A 109 -9.18 5.99 0.21
C SER A 109 -7.90 5.38 0.75
N ALA A 110 -7.92 5.03 2.03
CA ALA A 110 -6.81 4.34 2.69
C ALA A 110 -7.31 3.10 3.45
N LEU A 111 -6.56 2.02 3.32
CA LEU A 111 -6.73 0.81 4.11
C LEU A 111 -5.74 0.84 5.26
N MET A 112 -6.24 1.00 6.48
CA MET A 112 -5.42 0.98 7.68
C MET A 112 -5.32 -0.43 8.24
N VAL A 113 -4.11 -0.94 8.33
CA VAL A 113 -3.83 -2.27 8.89
C VAL A 113 -3.42 -2.13 10.35
N ILE A 114 -4.11 -2.87 11.21
CA ILE A 114 -3.88 -2.87 12.66
C ILE A 114 -3.51 -4.29 13.09
N ASP A 115 -2.45 -4.41 13.89
CA ASP A 115 -2.03 -5.68 14.47
C ASP A 115 -3.06 -6.12 15.55
N ALA A 116 -3.64 -7.29 15.38
CA ALA A 116 -4.65 -7.79 16.29
C ALA A 116 -4.13 -8.03 17.73
N ALA A 117 -2.84 -8.33 17.87
CA ALA A 117 -2.22 -8.58 19.17
C ALA A 117 -1.87 -7.28 19.91
N LYS A 118 -1.46 -6.25 19.18
CA LYS A 118 -1.04 -4.96 19.75
C LYS A 118 -2.17 -3.94 19.82
N GLY A 119 -3.18 -4.10 18.96
CA GLY A 119 -4.32 -3.18 18.89
C GLY A 119 -3.93 -1.82 18.29
N VAL A 120 -4.63 -0.79 18.72
CA VAL A 120 -4.41 0.59 18.27
C VAL A 120 -3.23 1.18 19.05
N GLU A 121 -2.17 1.50 18.35
CA GLU A 121 -0.96 2.11 18.89
C GLU A 121 -0.93 3.61 18.56
N ASP A 122 -0.05 4.37 19.21
CA ASP A 122 0.08 5.83 19.00
C ASP A 122 0.28 6.19 17.52
N ARG A 123 1.04 5.40 16.81
CA ARG A 123 1.25 5.58 15.38
C ARG A 123 -0.05 5.41 14.58
N THR A 124 -0.88 4.46 14.95
CA THR A 124 -2.19 4.24 14.33
C THR A 124 -3.08 5.47 14.52
N VAL A 125 -3.08 6.05 15.71
CA VAL A 125 -3.84 7.28 16.00
C VAL A 125 -3.36 8.43 15.13
N LYS A 126 -2.04 8.64 15.03
CA LYS A 126 -1.46 9.69 14.18
C LYS A 126 -1.81 9.50 12.70
N LEU A 127 -1.76 8.28 12.20
CA LEU A 127 -2.17 7.97 10.83
C LEU A 127 -3.65 8.29 10.58
N MET A 128 -4.52 7.98 11.54
CA MET A 128 -5.94 8.31 11.47
C MET A 128 -6.17 9.83 11.43
N GLU A 129 -5.43 10.58 12.23
CA GLU A 129 -5.48 12.06 12.21
C GLU A 129 -5.08 12.60 10.84
N VAL A 130 -4.02 12.06 10.24
CA VAL A 130 -3.59 12.45 8.88
C VAL A 130 -4.68 12.14 7.85
N CYS A 131 -5.32 10.97 7.93
CA CYS A 131 -6.44 10.61 7.05
C CYS A 131 -7.57 11.64 7.19
N ARG A 132 -7.95 12.01 8.40
CA ARG A 132 -8.99 13.01 8.65
C ARG A 132 -8.64 14.39 8.07
N LEU A 133 -7.39 14.81 8.21
CA LEU A 133 -6.92 16.09 7.65
C LEU A 133 -6.92 16.10 6.12
N ARG A 134 -6.83 14.95 5.50
CA ARG A 134 -6.80 14.78 4.03
C ARG A 134 -8.17 14.40 3.45
N ASP A 135 -9.15 14.26 4.28
CA ASP A 135 -10.51 13.84 3.87
C ASP A 135 -10.48 12.49 3.12
N THR A 136 -9.65 11.59 3.64
CA THR A 136 -9.41 10.25 3.05
C THR A 136 -10.04 9.17 3.90
#